data_86240830bb3848921b5d62941b638d31
#
_entry.id   86240830bb3848921b5d62941b638d31
#
_cell.length_a   1.000
_cell.length_b   1.000
_cell.length_c   1.000
_cell.angle_alpha   90.00
_cell.angle_beta   90.00
_cell.angle_gamma   90.00
#
_symmetry.space_group_name_H-M   'P 1'
#
loop_
_entity.id
_entity.type
_entity.pdbx_description
1 polymer ?
#
loop_
_entity_poly.entity_id
_entity_poly.type
_entity_poly.pdbx_seq_one_letter_code
_entity_poly.pdbx_strand_id
1 'polypeptide(L)'
;MKHIVNFLCKRNMLALLVTFFCAGVSTHLYLDWTKSPVKRALEVPFLDLNGNLVEVGDWPADILVLNFWATWCPPCLKEIPLLVEFQKEHPPKKLQVLGIGIDSELKLREFTLGNKVNYPVLIGKSAGIDMAYELGNFSGGLPFTVVIKNKEQIVKQIEGE
;
A
#
# COMPACT_ATOMS: atom_id res chain seq x y z
N MET A 1 -16.34 -0.37 56.86
CA MET A 1 -15.07 -0.91 56.33
C MET A 1 -15.20 -1.58 54.95
N LYS A 2 -16.20 -2.38 54.63
CA LYS A 2 -16.36 -3.08 53.31
C LYS A 2 -16.48 -2.11 52.10
N HIS A 3 -17.11 -0.97 52.23
CA HIS A 3 -17.26 0.01 51.11
C HIS A 3 -15.96 0.72 50.71
N ILE A 4 -15.07 0.98 51.66
CA ILE A 4 -13.77 1.63 51.38
C ILE A 4 -12.83 0.69 50.63
N VAL A 5 -12.80 -0.59 51.02
CA VAL A 5 -11.96 -1.62 50.36
C VAL A 5 -12.40 -1.85 48.91
N ASN A 6 -13.72 -1.89 48.63
CA ASN A 6 -14.23 -2.02 47.26
C ASN A 6 -13.93 -0.80 46.39
N PHE A 7 -13.94 0.39 46.97
CA PHE A 7 -13.62 1.62 46.20
C PHE A 7 -12.13 1.69 45.83
N LEU A 8 -11.25 1.32 46.76
CA LEU A 8 -9.80 1.28 46.53
C LEU A 8 -9.42 0.18 45.53
N CYS A 9 -10.06 -0.99 45.61
CA CYS A 9 -9.83 -2.07 44.66
C CYS A 9 -10.24 -1.72 43.22
N LYS A 10 -11.43 -1.12 43.06
CA LYS A 10 -11.88 -0.63 41.73
C LYS A 10 -10.98 0.46 41.14
N ARG A 11 -10.47 1.37 41.96
CA ARG A 11 -9.58 2.46 41.52
C ARG A 11 -8.22 1.93 41.07
N ASN A 12 -7.68 0.94 41.80
CA ASN A 12 -6.41 0.30 41.43
C ASN A 12 -6.55 -0.58 40.17
N MET A 13 -7.69 -1.27 40.03
CA MET A 13 -7.95 -2.08 38.84
C MET A 13 -8.09 -1.22 37.58
N LEU A 14 -8.77 -0.06 37.68
CA LEU A 14 -8.88 0.87 36.55
C LEU A 14 -7.51 1.46 36.17
N ALA A 15 -6.68 1.82 37.18
CA ALA A 15 -5.32 2.31 36.95
C ALA A 15 -4.44 1.25 36.25
N LEU A 16 -4.54 -0.02 36.65
CA LEU A 16 -3.83 -1.12 36.01
C LEU A 16 -4.28 -1.33 34.55
N LEU A 17 -5.58 -1.29 34.26
CA LEU A 17 -6.11 -1.40 32.90
C LEU A 17 -5.61 -0.27 32.01
N VAL A 18 -5.59 0.98 32.51
CA VAL A 18 -5.08 2.13 31.78
C VAL A 18 -3.57 1.99 31.51
N THR A 19 -2.78 1.54 32.47
CA THR A 19 -1.34 1.33 32.27
C THR A 19 -1.05 0.23 31.27
N PHE A 20 -1.78 -0.89 31.30
CA PHE A 20 -1.66 -1.96 30.31
C PHE A 20 -2.07 -1.51 28.92
N PHE A 21 -3.15 -0.74 28.80
CA PHE A 21 -3.60 -0.17 27.55
C PHE A 21 -2.56 0.81 26.96
N CYS A 22 -2.05 1.74 27.78
CA CYS A 22 -1.01 2.69 27.36
C CYS A 22 0.29 1.97 26.97
N ALA A 23 0.70 0.94 27.71
CA ALA A 23 1.87 0.13 27.37
C ALA A 23 1.67 -0.63 26.06
N GLY A 24 0.50 -1.21 25.84
CA GLY A 24 0.16 -1.89 24.58
C GLY A 24 0.16 -0.95 23.37
N VAL A 25 -0.43 0.23 23.50
CA VAL A 25 -0.41 1.24 22.45
C VAL A 25 1.01 1.73 22.18
N SER A 26 1.80 1.99 23.23
CA SER A 26 3.20 2.44 23.07
C SER A 26 4.08 1.39 22.38
N THR A 27 3.93 0.10 22.73
CA THR A 27 4.67 -0.99 22.08
C THR A 27 4.26 -1.16 20.62
N HIS A 28 2.96 -1.06 20.32
CA HIS A 28 2.48 -1.16 18.93
C HIS A 28 3.03 -0.02 18.07
N LEU A 29 2.97 1.22 18.55
CA LEU A 29 3.52 2.39 17.85
C LEU A 29 5.04 2.27 17.67
N TYR A 30 5.76 1.77 18.69
CA TYR A 30 7.20 1.56 18.61
C TYR A 30 7.58 0.50 17.57
N LEU A 31 6.86 -0.63 17.52
CA LEU A 31 7.10 -1.70 16.55
C LEU A 31 6.81 -1.25 15.12
N ASP A 32 5.79 -0.43 14.91
CA ASP A 32 5.46 0.12 13.58
C ASP A 32 6.52 1.11 13.11
N TRP A 33 7.03 1.96 13.99
CA TRP A 33 8.13 2.90 13.70
C TRP A 33 9.43 2.18 13.29
N THR A 34 9.69 0.96 13.78
CA THR A 34 10.90 0.19 13.46
C THR A 34 10.86 -0.52 12.10
N LYS A 35 9.70 -0.59 11.44
CA LYS A 35 9.58 -1.15 10.10
C LYS A 35 10.22 -0.24 9.06
N SER A 36 10.86 -0.84 8.05
CA SER A 36 11.35 -0.07 6.90
C SER A 36 10.20 0.61 6.15
N PRO A 37 10.44 1.76 5.47
CA PRO A 37 9.42 2.42 4.65
C PRO A 37 8.76 1.47 3.64
N VAL A 38 9.57 0.61 2.99
CA VAL A 38 9.06 -0.41 2.05
C VAL A 38 8.06 -1.34 2.75
N LYS A 39 8.40 -1.83 3.93
CA LYS A 39 7.54 -2.78 4.65
C LYS A 39 6.22 -2.15 5.06
N ARG A 40 6.24 -0.90 5.55
CA ARG A 40 5.01 -0.15 5.86
C ARG A 40 4.14 0.07 4.62
N ALA A 41 4.77 0.50 3.51
CA ALA A 41 4.07 0.72 2.25
C ALA A 41 3.39 -0.55 1.72
N LEU A 42 4.03 -1.71 1.83
CA LEU A 42 3.48 -2.99 1.36
C LEU A 42 2.32 -3.52 2.22
N GLU A 43 2.19 -3.08 3.46
CA GLU A 43 1.10 -3.44 4.39
C GLU A 43 -0.13 -2.50 4.27
N VAL A 44 -0.09 -1.48 3.40
CA VAL A 44 -1.24 -0.59 3.17
C VAL A 44 -2.34 -1.37 2.43
N PRO A 45 -3.56 -1.44 3.01
CA PRO A 45 -4.67 -2.14 2.37
C PRO A 45 -5.32 -1.27 1.28
N PHE A 46 -5.61 -1.88 0.14
CA PHE A 46 -6.34 -1.28 -0.97
C PHE A 46 -7.51 -2.14 -1.40
N LEU A 47 -8.53 -1.54 -2.00
CA LEU A 47 -9.53 -2.28 -2.75
C LEU A 47 -8.99 -2.59 -4.15
N ASP A 48 -9.14 -3.83 -4.58
CA ASP A 48 -8.98 -4.19 -5.99
C ASP A 48 -10.23 -3.79 -6.80
N LEU A 49 -10.17 -3.94 -8.13
CA LEU A 49 -11.34 -3.67 -8.98
C LEU A 49 -12.49 -4.68 -8.81
N ASN A 50 -12.33 -5.76 -8.06
CA ASN A 50 -13.40 -6.71 -7.72
C ASN A 50 -14.03 -6.41 -6.36
N GLY A 51 -13.53 -5.39 -5.63
CA GLY A 51 -13.99 -5.01 -4.31
C GLY A 51 -13.37 -5.81 -3.16
N ASN A 52 -12.33 -6.59 -3.41
CA ASN A 52 -11.59 -7.29 -2.36
C ASN A 52 -10.58 -6.35 -1.71
N LEU A 53 -10.46 -6.43 -0.39
CA LEU A 53 -9.40 -5.75 0.35
C LEU A 53 -8.12 -6.60 0.28
N VAL A 54 -7.04 -6.01 -0.22
CA VAL A 54 -5.74 -6.68 -0.45
C VAL A 54 -4.60 -5.78 -0.03
N GLU A 55 -3.51 -6.35 0.44
CA GLU A 55 -2.26 -5.64 0.69
C GLU A 55 -1.29 -5.88 -0.48
N VAL A 56 -0.46 -4.88 -0.80
CA VAL A 56 0.55 -5.03 -1.87
C VAL A 56 1.54 -6.14 -1.54
N GLY A 57 1.78 -6.39 -0.25
CA GLY A 57 2.63 -7.46 0.25
C GLY A 57 2.08 -8.88 0.03
N ASP A 58 0.82 -9.06 -0.31
CA ASP A 58 0.20 -10.39 -0.47
C ASP A 58 0.63 -11.10 -1.76
N TRP A 59 1.08 -10.35 -2.77
CA TRP A 59 1.52 -10.96 -4.03
C TRP A 59 2.80 -11.77 -3.86
N PRO A 60 2.79 -13.07 -4.22
CA PRO A 60 3.91 -14.00 -4.00
C PRO A 60 5.02 -13.86 -5.07
N ALA A 61 5.36 -12.63 -5.45
CA ALA A 61 6.38 -12.35 -6.44
C ALA A 61 7.72 -11.99 -5.80
N ASP A 62 8.83 -12.41 -6.42
CA ASP A 62 10.18 -12.02 -6.01
C ASP A 62 10.44 -10.54 -6.30
N ILE A 63 9.84 -10.02 -7.39
CA ILE A 63 9.94 -8.62 -7.81
C ILE A 63 8.53 -8.05 -7.97
N LEU A 64 8.27 -6.94 -7.28
CA LEU A 64 7.06 -6.13 -7.46
C LEU A 64 7.41 -4.86 -8.24
N VAL A 65 6.65 -4.58 -9.28
CA VAL A 65 6.70 -3.33 -10.04
C VAL A 65 5.43 -2.56 -9.73
N LEU A 66 5.53 -1.55 -8.88
CA LEU A 66 4.41 -0.71 -8.48
C LEU A 66 4.39 0.51 -9.39
N ASN A 67 3.34 0.64 -10.20
CA ASN A 67 3.13 1.77 -11.08
C ASN A 67 1.99 2.64 -10.55
N PHE A 68 2.30 3.87 -10.17
CA PHE A 68 1.34 4.87 -9.71
C PHE A 68 0.91 5.73 -10.90
N TRP A 69 -0.38 5.72 -11.20
CA TRP A 69 -0.91 6.31 -12.42
C TRP A 69 -2.34 6.84 -12.25
N ALA A 70 -2.83 7.59 -13.24
CA ALA A 70 -4.22 8.06 -13.27
C ALA A 70 -4.75 8.10 -14.71
N THR A 71 -6.07 8.02 -14.87
CA THR A 71 -6.72 8.06 -16.19
C THR A 71 -6.63 9.44 -16.87
N TRP A 72 -6.44 10.49 -16.08
CA TRP A 72 -6.26 11.87 -16.53
C TRP A 72 -4.80 12.26 -16.78
N CYS A 73 -3.85 11.33 -16.65
CA CYS A 73 -2.41 11.57 -16.79
C CYS A 73 -1.92 11.07 -18.16
N PRO A 74 -1.72 11.95 -19.18
CA PRO A 74 -1.37 11.52 -20.52
C PRO A 74 -0.07 10.70 -20.62
N PRO A 75 1.04 11.04 -19.93
CA PRO A 75 2.23 10.19 -19.94
C PRO A 75 1.97 8.81 -19.32
N CYS A 76 1.15 8.71 -18.26
CA CYS A 76 0.79 7.42 -17.68
C CYS A 76 0.12 6.49 -18.71
N LEU A 77 -0.78 7.06 -19.54
CA LEU A 77 -1.52 6.27 -20.53
C LEU A 77 -0.62 5.71 -21.64
N LYS A 78 0.50 6.34 -21.93
CA LYS A 78 1.49 5.85 -22.89
C LYS A 78 2.32 4.70 -22.32
N GLU A 79 2.56 4.67 -21.00
CA GLU A 79 3.36 3.66 -20.33
C GLU A 79 2.58 2.35 -20.13
N ILE A 80 1.27 2.41 -19.92
CA ILE A 80 0.45 1.23 -19.62
C ILE A 80 0.57 0.12 -20.67
N PRO A 81 0.53 0.37 -21.99
CA PRO A 81 0.73 -0.70 -22.97
C PRO A 81 2.09 -1.40 -22.86
N LEU A 82 3.15 -0.67 -22.48
CA LEU A 82 4.48 -1.25 -22.27
C LEU A 82 4.48 -2.17 -21.05
N LEU A 83 3.81 -1.76 -19.95
CA LEU A 83 3.65 -2.59 -18.76
C LEU A 83 2.79 -3.83 -19.02
N VAL A 84 1.79 -3.75 -19.89
CA VAL A 84 0.99 -4.90 -20.35
C VAL A 84 1.86 -5.92 -21.09
N GLU A 85 2.70 -5.48 -22.03
CA GLU A 85 3.63 -6.37 -22.75
C GLU A 85 4.68 -6.93 -21.76
N PHE A 86 5.23 -6.08 -20.92
CA PHE A 86 6.21 -6.51 -19.91
C PHE A 86 5.67 -7.59 -18.97
N GLN A 87 4.42 -7.45 -18.50
CA GLN A 87 3.81 -8.48 -17.67
C GLN A 87 3.58 -9.82 -18.42
N LYS A 88 3.29 -9.79 -19.73
CA LYS A 88 3.13 -11.02 -20.52
C LYS A 88 4.43 -11.84 -20.61
N GLU A 89 5.56 -11.15 -20.66
CA GLU A 89 6.88 -11.79 -20.77
C GLU A 89 7.38 -12.37 -19.44
N HIS A 90 6.76 -11.98 -18.31
CA HIS A 90 7.23 -12.36 -16.99
C HIS A 90 6.15 -13.10 -16.20
N PRO A 91 6.44 -14.32 -15.70
CA PRO A 91 5.47 -15.05 -14.89
C PRO A 91 5.22 -14.34 -13.55
N PRO A 92 3.94 -14.21 -13.10
CA PRO A 92 3.56 -13.43 -11.91
C PRO A 92 4.25 -13.85 -10.61
N LYS A 93 4.72 -15.08 -10.50
CA LYS A 93 5.49 -15.56 -9.33
C LYS A 93 6.91 -14.97 -9.27
N LYS A 94 7.49 -14.64 -10.42
CA LYS A 94 8.84 -14.02 -10.48
C LYS A 94 8.76 -12.51 -10.46
N LEU A 95 7.85 -11.94 -11.25
CA LEU A 95 7.67 -10.52 -11.37
C LEU A 95 6.18 -10.19 -11.54
N GLN A 96 5.66 -9.34 -10.68
CA GLN A 96 4.29 -8.88 -10.75
C GLN A 96 4.25 -7.36 -10.88
N VAL A 97 3.60 -6.88 -11.93
CA VAL A 97 3.20 -5.48 -12.06
C VAL A 97 1.91 -5.26 -11.28
N LEU A 98 1.84 -4.19 -10.50
CA LEU A 98 0.64 -3.73 -9.80
C LEU A 98 0.41 -2.26 -10.15
N GLY A 99 -0.75 -1.94 -10.71
CA GLY A 99 -1.16 -0.57 -10.98
C GLY A 99 -1.85 0.03 -9.76
N ILE A 100 -1.31 1.11 -9.19
CA ILE A 100 -1.94 1.87 -8.11
C ILE A 100 -2.62 3.09 -8.72
N GLY A 101 -3.93 3.00 -8.94
CA GLY A 101 -4.70 4.04 -9.65
C GLY A 101 -5.09 5.21 -8.74
N ILE A 102 -4.65 6.41 -9.09
CA ILE A 102 -4.98 7.67 -8.38
C ILE A 102 -6.19 8.32 -9.04
N ASP A 103 -7.31 7.58 -9.04
CA ASP A 103 -8.57 8.03 -9.64
C ASP A 103 -9.76 7.33 -8.97
N SER A 104 -10.97 7.62 -9.47
CA SER A 104 -12.19 6.94 -9.02
C SER A 104 -12.24 5.50 -9.55
N GLU A 105 -12.84 4.62 -8.76
CA GLU A 105 -13.03 3.21 -9.13
C GLU A 105 -13.65 3.04 -10.52
N LEU A 106 -14.70 3.81 -10.82
CA LEU A 106 -15.41 3.73 -12.09
C LEU A 106 -14.48 3.96 -13.28
N LYS A 107 -13.70 5.05 -13.24
CA LYS A 107 -12.77 5.39 -14.32
C LYS A 107 -11.65 4.38 -14.47
N LEU A 108 -11.09 3.89 -13.35
CA LEU A 108 -10.07 2.85 -13.37
C LEU A 108 -10.60 1.56 -13.98
N ARG A 109 -11.81 1.16 -13.62
CA ARG A 109 -12.47 -0.02 -14.16
C ARG A 109 -12.72 0.08 -15.66
N GLU A 110 -13.33 1.19 -16.11
CA GLU A 110 -13.61 1.44 -17.53
C GLU A 110 -12.31 1.43 -18.35
N PHE A 111 -11.28 2.14 -17.88
CA PHE A 111 -9.99 2.19 -18.54
C PHE A 111 -9.33 0.81 -18.64
N THR A 112 -9.29 0.08 -17.53
CA THR A 112 -8.64 -1.24 -17.43
C THR A 112 -9.29 -2.24 -18.39
N LEU A 113 -10.61 -2.28 -18.44
CA LEU A 113 -11.35 -3.13 -19.37
C LEU A 113 -11.15 -2.73 -20.83
N GLY A 114 -11.24 -1.43 -21.14
CA GLY A 114 -11.09 -0.91 -22.49
C GLY A 114 -9.69 -1.12 -23.08
N ASN A 115 -8.65 -1.10 -22.24
CA ASN A 115 -7.25 -1.23 -22.65
C ASN A 115 -6.65 -2.62 -22.39
N LYS A 116 -7.49 -3.61 -21.99
CA LYS A 116 -7.07 -5.00 -21.76
C LYS A 116 -5.85 -5.12 -20.83
N VAL A 117 -5.83 -4.32 -19.76
CA VAL A 117 -4.77 -4.39 -18.75
C VAL A 117 -4.76 -5.79 -18.13
N ASN A 118 -3.62 -6.46 -18.13
CA ASN A 118 -3.45 -7.86 -17.76
C ASN A 118 -2.77 -8.09 -16.42
N TYR A 119 -2.64 -7.02 -15.63
CA TYR A 119 -2.10 -7.05 -14.26
C TYR A 119 -3.10 -6.43 -13.28
N PRO A 120 -3.01 -6.75 -11.97
CA PRO A 120 -3.91 -6.20 -10.97
C PRO A 120 -3.84 -4.68 -10.88
N VAL A 121 -5.00 -4.05 -10.76
CA VAL A 121 -5.13 -2.60 -10.51
C VAL A 121 -5.83 -2.39 -9.18
N LEU A 122 -5.22 -1.58 -8.32
CA LEU A 122 -5.69 -1.21 -7.00
C LEU A 122 -6.21 0.23 -7.00
N ILE A 123 -7.24 0.48 -6.22
CA ILE A 123 -7.87 1.80 -6.09
C ILE A 123 -7.10 2.60 -5.04
N GLY A 124 -6.07 3.34 -5.49
CA GLY A 124 -5.13 4.03 -4.62
C GLY A 124 -5.69 5.29 -3.95
N LYS A 125 -6.34 6.16 -4.70
CA LYS A 125 -6.83 7.46 -4.19
C LYS A 125 -5.74 8.18 -3.36
N SER A 126 -6.10 8.77 -2.20
CA SER A 126 -5.14 9.43 -1.31
C SER A 126 -4.11 8.47 -0.71
N ALA A 127 -4.53 7.27 -0.30
CA ALA A 127 -3.62 6.27 0.26
C ALA A 127 -2.53 5.85 -0.74
N GLY A 128 -2.86 5.82 -2.04
CA GLY A 128 -1.87 5.58 -3.10
C GLY A 128 -0.86 6.73 -3.24
N ILE A 129 -1.28 7.97 -3.04
CA ILE A 129 -0.37 9.14 -3.04
C ILE A 129 0.58 9.05 -1.83
N ASP A 130 0.05 8.76 -0.64
CA ASP A 130 0.85 8.62 0.58
C ASP A 130 1.86 7.47 0.45
N MET A 131 1.45 6.34 -0.11
CA MET A 131 2.33 5.22 -0.40
C MET A 131 3.44 5.58 -1.41
N ALA A 132 3.09 6.29 -2.49
CA ALA A 132 4.07 6.76 -3.47
C ALA A 132 5.11 7.67 -2.82
N TYR A 133 4.68 8.59 -1.94
CA TYR A 133 5.56 9.48 -1.20
C TYR A 133 6.51 8.70 -0.27
N GLU A 134 6.01 7.72 0.49
CA GLU A 134 6.85 6.84 1.34
C GLU A 134 7.88 6.05 0.51
N LEU A 135 7.54 5.71 -0.73
CA LEU A 135 8.42 5.00 -1.67
C LEU A 135 9.31 5.93 -2.50
N GLY A 136 9.33 7.23 -2.19
CA GLY A 136 10.29 8.20 -2.74
C GLY A 136 9.75 9.16 -3.79
N ASN A 137 8.46 9.17 -4.10
CA ASN A 137 7.84 10.17 -4.99
C ASN A 137 7.63 11.51 -4.25
N PHE A 138 8.70 12.20 -3.94
CA PHE A 138 8.62 13.48 -3.22
C PHE A 138 8.10 14.64 -4.07
N SER A 139 8.17 14.50 -5.40
CA SER A 139 7.63 15.48 -6.34
C SER A 139 6.11 15.42 -6.46
N GLY A 140 5.51 14.26 -6.13
CA GLY A 140 4.10 13.97 -6.36
C GLY A 140 3.72 13.81 -7.82
N GLY A 141 4.70 13.74 -8.74
CA GLY A 141 4.49 13.57 -10.18
C GLY A 141 3.98 12.17 -10.55
N LEU A 142 3.23 12.09 -11.66
CA LEU A 142 2.79 10.84 -12.28
C LEU A 142 3.23 10.80 -13.75
N PRO A 143 3.57 9.62 -14.29
CA PRO A 143 3.65 8.34 -13.63
C PRO A 143 4.83 8.26 -12.66
N PHE A 144 4.70 7.44 -11.64
CA PHE A 144 5.81 7.04 -10.78
C PHE A 144 5.86 5.51 -10.70
N THR A 145 7.04 4.94 -10.96
CA THR A 145 7.21 3.49 -10.92
C THR A 145 8.34 3.12 -9.98
N VAL A 146 8.06 2.21 -9.06
CA VAL A 146 9.07 1.68 -8.14
C VAL A 146 9.16 0.16 -8.28
N VAL A 147 10.40 -0.34 -8.34
CA VAL A 147 10.70 -1.78 -8.42
C VAL A 147 11.24 -2.22 -7.06
N ILE A 148 10.57 -3.19 -6.45
CA ILE A 148 10.89 -3.73 -5.13
C ILE A 148 11.27 -5.19 -5.28
N LYS A 149 12.42 -5.57 -4.73
CA LYS A 149 12.91 -6.95 -4.69
C LYS A 149 12.73 -7.54 -3.31
N ASN A 150 12.23 -8.80 -3.26
CA ASN A 150 12.05 -9.60 -2.04
C ASN A 150 11.23 -8.89 -0.96
N LYS A 151 10.38 -7.92 -1.34
CA LYS A 151 9.56 -7.11 -0.42
C LYS A 151 10.36 -6.28 0.61
N GLU A 152 11.62 -6.03 0.34
CA GLU A 152 12.54 -5.35 1.27
C GLU A 152 13.34 -4.22 0.62
N GLN A 153 13.78 -4.42 -0.61
CA GLN A 153 14.73 -3.51 -1.26
C GLN A 153 14.12 -2.80 -2.47
N ILE A 154 14.13 -1.48 -2.47
CA ILE A 154 13.90 -0.69 -3.69
C ILE A 154 15.15 -0.81 -4.57
N VAL A 155 14.98 -1.36 -5.77
CA VAL A 155 16.07 -1.51 -6.74
C VAL A 155 16.02 -0.45 -7.83
N LYS A 156 14.86 0.16 -8.07
CA LYS A 156 14.68 1.21 -9.07
C LYS A 156 13.50 2.12 -8.71
N GLN A 157 13.65 3.40 -8.98
CA GLN A 157 12.59 4.41 -8.97
C GLN A 157 12.66 5.16 -10.29
N ILE A 158 11.50 5.43 -10.90
CA ILE A 158 11.36 6.11 -12.18
C ILE A 158 10.24 7.12 -12.02
N GLU A 159 10.55 8.40 -12.23
CA GLU A 159 9.59 9.51 -12.24
C GLU A 159 9.43 10.04 -13.64
N GLY A 160 8.16 10.17 -14.09
CA GLY A 160 7.83 10.71 -15.42
C GLY A 160 8.18 9.78 -16.58
N GLU A 161 8.18 10.40 -17.82
CA GLU A 161 8.61 9.74 -19.07
C GLU A 161 10.12 9.66 -19.15
#